data_c4a66ca54c549c8bf15a6b41b78ed65d
#
_entry.id   c4a66ca54c549c8bf15a6b41b78ed65d
#
_cell.length_a   1.000
_cell.length_b   1.000
_cell.length_c   1.000
_cell.angle_alpha   90.00
_cell.angle_beta   90.00
_cell.angle_gamma   90.00
#
_symmetry.space_group_name_H-M   'P 1'
#
loop_
_entity.id
_entity.type
_entity.pdbx_description
1 polymer ?
#
loop_
_entity_poly.entity_id
_entity_poly.type
_entity_poly.pdbx_seq_one_letter_code
_entity_poly.pdbx_strand_id
1 'polypeptide(L)'
;MASYDYKNGKSRIEEILNNKMEIIEKEKVPKDDNFTFDNGYYSWVSAIFVDIRESSKLFTDEDKEKVAKIIRSFTSEIIEILREDDNLREIGIRGDCVYAIYTTPKKKWYLWNSGKNIFY
;
A
#
# COMPACT_ATOMS: atom_id res chain seq x y z
N MET A 1 18.19 -25.03 4.13
CA MET A 1 17.31 -23.97 4.58
C MET A 1 17.70 -23.55 6.00
N ALA A 2 18.02 -22.29 6.19
CA ALA A 2 18.35 -21.81 7.52
C ALA A 2 17.08 -21.83 8.40
N SER A 3 17.17 -22.45 9.58
CA SER A 3 16.07 -22.41 10.54
C SER A 3 15.98 -21.04 11.19
N TYR A 4 14.79 -20.57 11.47
CA TYR A 4 14.57 -19.32 12.20
C TYR A 4 15.08 -19.43 13.64
N ASP A 5 15.96 -18.50 14.03
CA ASP A 5 16.49 -18.41 15.37
C ASP A 5 15.67 -17.41 16.21
N TYR A 6 14.76 -17.94 17.02
CA TYR A 6 13.88 -17.13 17.87
C TYR A 6 14.62 -16.35 18.97
N LYS A 7 15.78 -16.82 19.42
CA LYS A 7 16.60 -16.13 20.44
C LYS A 7 17.19 -14.85 19.87
N ASN A 8 17.74 -14.91 18.65
CA ASN A 8 18.18 -13.74 17.92
C ASN A 8 17.02 -12.80 17.57
N GLY A 9 15.87 -13.37 17.25
CA GLY A 9 14.65 -12.60 17.03
C GLY A 9 14.24 -11.81 18.28
N LYS A 10 14.23 -12.45 19.44
CA LYS A 10 13.94 -11.80 20.71
C LYS A 10 14.92 -10.67 21.01
N SER A 11 16.22 -10.91 20.83
CA SER A 11 17.26 -9.90 21.07
C SER A 11 17.08 -8.67 20.18
N ARG A 12 16.75 -8.84 18.90
CA ARG A 12 16.44 -7.71 18.00
C ARG A 12 15.24 -6.91 18.47
N ILE A 13 14.20 -7.58 18.91
CA ILE A 13 12.98 -6.91 19.41
C ILE A 13 13.31 -6.11 20.67
N GLU A 14 14.02 -6.70 21.62
CA GLU A 14 14.44 -6.03 22.86
C GLU A 14 15.31 -4.80 22.57
N GLU A 15 16.22 -4.90 21.62
CA GLU A 15 17.06 -3.77 21.19
C GLU A 15 16.21 -2.64 20.60
N ILE A 16 15.29 -2.95 19.70
CA ILE A 16 14.37 -1.96 19.11
C ILE A 16 13.50 -1.28 20.17
N LEU A 17 12.96 -2.06 21.11
CA LEU A 17 12.10 -1.52 22.17
C LEU A 17 12.84 -0.64 23.17
N ASN A 18 14.12 -0.91 23.40
CA ASN A 18 14.95 -0.18 24.36
C ASN A 18 15.69 1.02 23.74
N ASN A 19 15.84 1.05 22.43
CA ASN A 19 16.48 2.16 21.73
C ASN A 19 15.53 3.34 21.58
N LYS A 20 16.10 4.53 21.58
CA LYS A 20 15.36 5.75 21.29
C LYS A 20 15.04 5.79 19.79
N MET A 21 13.79 6.04 19.45
CA MET A 21 13.36 6.26 18.08
C MET A 21 13.03 7.72 17.84
N GLU A 22 13.60 8.31 16.80
CA GLU A 22 13.26 9.67 16.37
C GLU A 22 12.00 9.63 15.50
N ILE A 23 10.95 10.30 15.93
CA ILE A 23 9.71 10.44 15.16
C ILE A 23 9.68 11.83 14.54
N ILE A 24 9.62 11.87 13.23
CA ILE A 24 9.67 13.08 12.42
C ILE A 24 8.31 13.28 11.74
N GLU A 25 7.68 14.43 11.99
CA GLU A 25 6.46 14.79 11.27
C GLU A 25 6.81 15.34 9.88
N LYS A 26 6.21 14.79 8.84
CA LYS A 26 6.40 15.20 7.44
C LYS A 26 5.06 15.41 6.77
N GLU A 27 4.98 16.39 5.88
CA GLU A 27 3.80 16.59 5.04
C GLU A 27 3.63 15.48 4.00
N LYS A 28 4.75 14.94 3.49
CA LYS A 28 4.78 13.81 2.54
C LYS A 28 5.60 12.67 3.09
N VAL A 29 5.14 11.46 2.85
CA VAL A 29 5.91 10.25 3.19
C VAL A 29 7.22 10.25 2.38
N PRO A 30 8.40 10.21 3.04
CA PRO A 30 9.67 10.21 2.34
C PRO A 30 9.90 8.90 1.58
N LYS A 31 10.96 8.89 0.73
CA LYS A 31 11.38 7.69 0.01
C LYS A 31 11.88 6.61 0.98
N ASP A 32 11.88 5.37 0.53
CA ASP A 32 12.21 4.20 1.35
C ASP A 32 13.64 4.26 1.92
N ASP A 33 14.58 4.81 1.18
CA ASP A 33 15.98 4.97 1.61
C ASP A 33 16.19 5.97 2.76
N ASN A 34 15.18 6.76 3.10
CA ASN A 34 15.20 7.63 4.28
C ASN A 34 14.80 6.90 5.58
N PHE A 35 14.27 5.68 5.49
CA PHE A 35 13.91 4.90 6.67
C PHE A 35 15.11 4.15 7.22
N THR A 36 15.26 4.20 8.53
CA THR A 36 16.28 3.46 9.28
C THR A 36 15.62 2.68 10.42
N PHE A 37 16.38 1.92 11.18
CA PHE A 37 15.87 1.23 12.37
C PHE A 37 15.58 2.17 13.55
N ASP A 38 16.12 3.39 13.53
CA ASP A 38 16.05 4.34 14.64
C ASP A 38 15.16 5.56 14.35
N ASN A 39 14.49 5.60 13.19
CA ASN A 39 13.57 6.67 12.85
C ASN A 39 12.19 6.17 12.45
N GLY A 40 11.22 7.06 12.57
CA GLY A 40 9.87 6.89 12.04
C GLY A 40 9.33 8.21 11.53
N TYR A 41 8.43 8.14 10.57
CA TYR A 41 7.79 9.32 10.01
C TYR A 41 6.30 9.30 10.30
N TYR A 42 5.80 10.42 10.79
CA TYR A 42 4.37 10.64 10.98
C TYR A 42 3.83 11.52 9.86
N SER A 43 2.90 10.98 9.09
CA SER A 43 2.34 11.65 7.92
C SER A 43 0.90 11.23 7.70
N TRP A 44 0.11 12.13 7.14
CA TRP A 44 -1.23 11.77 6.69
C TRP A 44 -1.15 10.99 5.38
N VAL A 45 -1.80 9.86 5.34
CA VAL A 45 -1.90 9.02 4.15
C VAL A 45 -3.34 8.60 3.91
N SER A 46 -3.66 8.34 2.66
CA SER A 46 -4.90 7.71 2.26
C SER A 46 -4.59 6.45 1.45
N ALA A 47 -5.44 5.44 1.58
CA ALA A 47 -5.30 4.20 0.85
C ALA A 47 -6.59 3.88 0.08
N ILE A 48 -6.41 3.40 -1.14
CA ILE A 48 -7.49 2.93 -1.99
C ILE A 48 -7.24 1.46 -2.31
N PHE A 49 -8.27 0.64 -2.17
CA PHE A 49 -8.26 -0.76 -2.55
C PHE A 49 -9.38 -0.99 -3.55
N VAL A 50 -9.03 -1.50 -4.72
CA VAL A 50 -9.99 -1.79 -5.80
C VAL A 50 -9.92 -3.27 -6.11
N ASP A 51 -11.04 -3.96 -6.00
CA ASP A 51 -11.13 -5.40 -6.13
C ASP A 51 -12.21 -5.80 -7.12
N ILE A 52 -12.03 -6.95 -7.78
CA ILE A 52 -13.06 -7.52 -8.66
C ILE A 52 -14.12 -8.19 -7.79
N ARG A 53 -15.35 -7.77 -7.97
CA ARG A 53 -16.48 -8.37 -7.27
C ARG A 53 -16.65 -9.83 -7.67
N GLU A 54 -16.83 -10.73 -6.70
CA GLU A 54 -17.03 -12.17 -6.91
C GLU A 54 -15.89 -12.84 -7.68
N SER A 55 -14.64 -12.39 -7.47
CA SER A 55 -13.46 -12.90 -8.18
C SER A 55 -13.22 -14.40 -7.98
N SER A 56 -13.65 -14.97 -6.85
CA SER A 56 -13.56 -16.41 -6.60
C SER A 56 -14.24 -17.25 -7.68
N LYS A 57 -15.30 -16.75 -8.30
CA LYS A 57 -15.98 -17.41 -9.43
C LYS A 57 -15.12 -17.41 -10.70
N LEU A 58 -14.31 -16.38 -10.90
CA LEU A 58 -13.36 -16.33 -12.02
C LEU A 58 -12.30 -17.40 -11.89
N PHE A 59 -11.78 -17.61 -10.70
CA PHE A 59 -10.72 -18.61 -10.44
C PHE A 59 -11.20 -20.07 -10.56
N THR A 60 -12.49 -20.30 -10.55
CA THR A 60 -13.08 -21.64 -10.82
C THR A 60 -13.31 -21.91 -12.30
N ASP A 61 -13.15 -20.93 -13.19
CA ASP A 61 -13.24 -21.11 -14.63
C ASP A 61 -12.07 -21.99 -15.11
N GLU A 62 -12.37 -22.96 -15.99
CA GLU A 62 -11.37 -23.84 -16.57
C GLU A 62 -10.51 -23.14 -17.63
N ASP A 63 -11.02 -22.07 -18.26
CA ASP A 63 -10.27 -21.27 -19.22
C ASP A 63 -9.35 -20.27 -18.52
N LYS A 64 -8.17 -20.73 -18.19
CA LYS A 64 -7.15 -19.94 -17.49
C LYS A 64 -6.66 -18.75 -18.29
N GLU A 65 -6.61 -18.84 -19.61
CA GLU A 65 -6.22 -17.73 -20.48
C GLU A 65 -7.23 -16.58 -20.40
N LYS A 66 -8.50 -16.93 -20.49
CA LYS A 66 -9.60 -15.96 -20.36
C LYS A 66 -9.58 -15.26 -19.01
N VAL A 67 -9.43 -16.00 -17.93
CA VAL A 67 -9.33 -15.47 -16.57
C VAL A 67 -8.12 -14.53 -16.44
N ALA A 68 -6.97 -14.94 -16.94
CA ALA A 68 -5.77 -14.11 -16.91
C ALA A 68 -5.93 -12.80 -17.70
N LYS A 69 -6.58 -12.84 -18.85
CA LYS A 69 -6.87 -11.65 -19.65
C LYS A 69 -7.83 -10.69 -18.93
N ILE A 70 -8.85 -11.20 -18.27
CA ILE A 70 -9.79 -10.38 -17.49
C ILE A 70 -9.07 -9.66 -16.37
N ILE A 71 -8.31 -10.39 -15.57
CA ILE A 71 -7.57 -9.82 -14.43
C ILE A 71 -6.55 -8.80 -14.91
N ARG A 72 -5.78 -9.12 -15.95
CA ARG A 72 -4.78 -8.21 -16.50
C ARG A 72 -5.38 -6.94 -17.07
N SER A 73 -6.50 -7.05 -17.79
CA SER A 73 -7.21 -5.88 -18.34
C SER A 73 -7.72 -4.97 -17.23
N PHE A 74 -8.33 -5.55 -16.22
CA PHE A 74 -8.80 -4.82 -15.04
C PHE A 74 -7.65 -4.12 -14.30
N THR A 75 -6.61 -4.86 -13.93
CA THR A 75 -5.49 -4.30 -13.16
C THR A 75 -4.74 -3.23 -13.94
N SER A 76 -4.53 -3.43 -15.23
CA SER A 76 -3.88 -2.44 -16.10
C SER A 76 -4.62 -1.11 -16.11
N GLU A 77 -5.92 -1.13 -16.32
CA GLU A 77 -6.73 0.09 -16.38
C GLU A 77 -6.80 0.81 -15.03
N ILE A 78 -6.99 0.05 -13.95
CA ILE A 78 -7.02 0.63 -12.60
C ILE A 78 -5.67 1.27 -12.24
N ILE A 79 -4.56 0.64 -12.59
CA ILE A 79 -3.22 1.20 -12.36
C ILE A 79 -3.05 2.53 -13.10
N GLU A 80 -3.45 2.61 -14.36
CA GLU A 80 -3.37 3.85 -15.13
C GLU A 80 -4.18 4.99 -14.49
N ILE A 81 -5.40 4.69 -14.04
CA ILE A 81 -6.25 5.66 -13.33
C ILE A 81 -5.59 6.14 -12.03
N LEU A 82 -5.09 5.21 -11.23
CA LEU A 82 -4.51 5.52 -9.92
C LEU A 82 -3.18 6.29 -10.02
N ARG A 83 -2.46 6.17 -11.12
CA ARG A 83 -1.20 6.88 -11.37
C ARG A 83 -1.37 8.36 -11.72
N GLU A 84 -2.57 8.79 -12.07
CA GLU A 84 -2.84 10.18 -12.45
C GLU A 84 -2.59 11.19 -11.33
N ASP A 85 -2.64 10.76 -10.08
CA ASP A 85 -2.41 11.63 -8.92
C ASP A 85 -0.93 11.68 -8.55
N ASP A 86 -0.34 12.88 -8.57
CA ASP A 86 1.06 13.15 -8.22
C ASP A 86 1.41 12.83 -6.75
N ASN A 87 0.41 12.66 -5.90
CA ASN A 87 0.59 12.28 -4.50
C ASN A 87 0.70 10.77 -4.30
N LEU A 88 0.67 9.99 -5.36
CA LEU A 88 0.86 8.54 -5.29
C LEU A 88 2.22 8.22 -4.67
N ARG A 89 2.21 7.47 -3.56
CA ARG A 89 3.41 7.03 -2.87
C ARG A 89 3.77 5.58 -3.19
N GLU A 90 2.77 4.74 -3.25
CA GLU A 90 2.92 3.32 -3.49
C GLU A 90 1.70 2.77 -4.24
N ILE A 91 1.94 1.87 -5.17
CA ILE A 91 0.91 1.13 -5.86
C ILE A 91 1.33 -0.33 -5.97
N GLY A 92 0.39 -1.25 -5.80
CA GLY A 92 0.70 -2.66 -5.86
C GLY A 92 -0.52 -3.50 -6.23
N ILE A 93 -0.24 -4.75 -6.54
CA ILE A 93 -1.22 -5.75 -6.92
C ILE A 93 -1.15 -6.92 -5.94
N ARG A 94 -2.30 -7.35 -5.44
CA ARG A 94 -2.43 -8.57 -4.66
C ARG A 94 -3.59 -9.39 -5.21
N GLY A 95 -3.25 -10.45 -5.97
CA GLY A 95 -4.25 -11.26 -6.65
C GLY A 95 -5.06 -10.44 -7.64
N ASP A 96 -6.34 -10.28 -7.36
CA ASP A 96 -7.29 -9.49 -8.13
C ASP A 96 -7.51 -8.08 -7.57
N CYS A 97 -6.81 -7.71 -6.50
CA CYS A 97 -6.89 -6.41 -5.87
C CYS A 97 -5.73 -5.51 -6.30
N VAL A 98 -6.05 -4.27 -6.66
CA VAL A 98 -5.06 -3.19 -6.82
C VAL A 98 -5.20 -2.26 -5.64
N TYR A 99 -4.08 -1.92 -5.01
CA TYR A 99 -4.07 -0.94 -3.94
C TYR A 99 -3.13 0.22 -4.27
N ALA A 100 -3.46 1.38 -3.76
CA ALA A 100 -2.63 2.56 -3.87
C ALA A 100 -2.61 3.34 -2.55
N ILE A 101 -1.45 3.86 -2.19
CA ILE A 101 -1.26 4.69 -1.01
C ILE A 101 -0.81 6.06 -1.48
N TYR A 102 -1.50 7.08 -1.03
CA TYR A 102 -1.23 8.47 -1.36
C TYR A 102 -0.75 9.24 -0.13
N THR A 103 0.23 10.11 -0.32
CA THR A 103 0.53 11.13 0.69
C THR A 103 -0.55 12.18 0.67
N THR A 104 -1.02 12.57 1.85
CA THR A 104 -2.13 13.53 1.99
C THR A 104 -1.65 14.72 2.83
N PRO A 105 -0.96 15.70 2.22
CA PRO A 105 -0.22 16.73 2.95
C PRO A 105 -1.06 17.56 3.92
N LYS A 106 -2.36 17.67 3.65
CA LYS A 106 -3.29 18.44 4.49
C LYS A 106 -4.57 17.68 4.71
N LYS A 107 -4.92 17.45 5.97
CA LYS A 107 -6.16 16.77 6.36
C LYS A 107 -7.40 17.39 5.74
N LYS A 108 -7.49 18.72 5.71
CA LYS A 108 -8.60 19.45 5.09
C LYS A 108 -8.73 19.18 3.59
N TRP A 109 -7.59 19.13 2.90
CA TRP A 109 -7.56 18.82 1.47
C TRP A 109 -8.05 17.41 1.20
N TYR A 110 -7.61 16.44 1.99
CA TYR A 110 -8.05 15.05 1.88
C TYR A 110 -9.56 14.91 2.10
N LEU A 111 -10.11 15.44 3.16
CA LEU A 111 -11.53 15.37 3.47
C LEU A 111 -12.39 16.02 2.38
N TRP A 112 -11.89 17.11 1.79
CA TRP A 112 -12.61 17.79 0.71
C TRP A 112 -12.58 16.99 -0.60
N ASN A 113 -11.43 16.46 -0.98
CA ASN A 113 -11.27 15.65 -2.19
C ASN A 113 -11.89 14.26 -2.06
N SER A 114 -11.78 13.61 -0.90
CA SER A 114 -12.41 12.32 -0.67
C SER A 114 -13.94 12.40 -0.76
N GLY A 115 -14.53 13.48 -0.25
CA GLY A 115 -15.95 13.73 -0.38
C GLY A 115 -16.42 13.90 -1.82
N LYS A 116 -15.54 14.31 -2.73
CA LYS A 116 -15.87 14.48 -4.16
C LYS A 116 -15.58 13.23 -5.01
N ASN A 117 -14.62 12.42 -4.64
CA ASN A 117 -14.08 11.36 -5.50
C ASN A 117 -14.45 9.93 -5.05
N ILE A 118 -14.88 9.73 -3.82
CA ILE A 118 -15.17 8.38 -3.29
C ILE A 118 -16.55 7.86 -3.70
N PHE A 119 -17.46 8.72 -4.13
CA PHE A 119 -18.85 8.36 -4.39
C PHE A 119 -19.22 8.31 -5.87
N TYR A 120 -18.23 8.35 -6.75
CA TYR A 120 -18.44 8.23 -8.19
C TYR A 120 -17.68 6.98 -8.73
#